data_63a3385b98f5a1ffacd0a6ffca9b6862
#
_entry.id   63a3385b98f5a1ffacd0a6ffca9b6862
#
_cell.length_a   1.000
_cell.length_b   1.000
_cell.length_c   1.000
_cell.angle_alpha   90.00
_cell.angle_beta   90.00
_cell.angle_gamma   90.00
#
_symmetry.space_group_name_H-M   'P 1'
#
loop_
_entity.id
_entity.type
_entity.pdbx_description
1 polymer ?
#
loop_
_entity_poly.entity_id
_entity_poly.type
_entity_poly.pdbx_seq_one_letter_code
_entity_poly.pdbx_strand_id
1 'polypeptide(L)'
;MNGHNLKPGGFAAALAVLIAVVLASCSPKGASGGDAACGLSDEDFRTEGILEAIPVRATFLDEVSWDIPHQNWGVREWDADFRAMKNMGINTVVLIRAGLGRWIAAPFECLLESEEVYYPPVDLVEMFLTLADKYGMAFYFGMYDSGKYWQEGLFRREIDLNLKLIDEVWARYGHHKSFQGGYLSQEISRRTKNMSRIYAEVGRHAKAVSGGLKTMISPYIHGIKTDQVMAGDKALSVEEHRREWNEILGNVAGAVDILAFQDGQVDYRELYDYLVVNKALADKYGMECWTNIESFDRDMPIRFLPIKWEKLLLKLDAARRAGMQNVITFEFSHFMSPNSAYPQAGHLYDRYCDYFKIDNPYRKR
;
A
#
# COMPACT_ATOMS: atom_id res chain seq x y z
N MET A 1 23.10 37.35 -40.70
CA MET A 1 22.65 38.73 -40.48
C MET A 1 21.30 38.70 -39.82
N ASN A 2 21.12 39.41 -38.79
CA ASN A 2 20.03 39.66 -37.87
C ASN A 2 20.03 38.80 -36.62
N GLY A 3 20.69 39.41 -35.63
CA GLY A 3 20.63 39.08 -34.24
C GLY A 3 19.42 39.69 -33.59
N HIS A 4 18.86 39.00 -32.62
CA HIS A 4 18.00 39.60 -31.63
C HIS A 4 18.57 39.39 -30.21
N ASN A 5 19.00 40.52 -29.66
CA ASN A 5 19.39 40.70 -28.28
C ASN A 5 18.21 40.42 -27.33
N LEU A 6 18.41 39.53 -26.37
CA LEU A 6 17.59 39.48 -25.16
C LEU A 6 18.40 40.06 -24.00
N LYS A 7 17.85 41.16 -23.47
CA LYS A 7 18.36 41.84 -22.25
C LYS A 7 18.02 41.02 -21.01
N PRO A 8 18.91 40.98 -20.00
CA PRO A 8 18.58 40.44 -18.70
C PRO A 8 17.88 41.50 -17.84
N GLY A 9 16.65 41.20 -17.43
CA GLY A 9 15.94 41.93 -16.41
C GLY A 9 15.93 41.18 -15.10
N GLY A 10 16.75 41.63 -14.16
CA GLY A 10 16.75 41.12 -12.82
C GLY A 10 15.59 41.67 -12.00
N PHE A 11 15.11 40.87 -11.06
CA PHE A 11 14.55 41.31 -9.78
C PHE A 11 14.73 40.19 -8.76
N ALA A 12 15.76 40.31 -7.97
CA ALA A 12 15.88 39.63 -6.71
C ALA A 12 15.05 40.38 -5.67
N ALA A 13 13.96 39.81 -5.22
CA ALA A 13 13.26 40.30 -4.04
C ALA A 13 13.59 39.34 -2.89
N ALA A 14 14.52 39.76 -2.05
CA ALA A 14 14.80 39.11 -0.78
C ALA A 14 13.65 39.40 0.19
N LEU A 15 12.88 38.40 0.58
CA LEU A 15 11.90 38.51 1.65
C LEU A 15 12.59 38.12 2.97
N ALA A 16 13.05 39.08 3.72
CA ALA A 16 13.53 38.90 5.08
C ALA A 16 12.31 38.75 6.01
N VAL A 17 12.09 37.55 6.51
CA VAL A 17 11.10 37.29 7.58
C VAL A 17 11.81 37.59 8.91
N LEU A 18 11.41 38.68 9.55
CA LEU A 18 11.79 39.04 10.91
C LEU A 18 11.04 38.12 11.89
N ILE A 19 11.74 37.14 12.49
CA ILE A 19 11.21 36.39 13.63
C ILE A 19 11.46 37.23 14.88
N ALA A 20 10.42 37.87 15.39
CA ALA A 20 10.45 38.51 16.70
C ALA A 20 10.33 37.42 17.79
N VAL A 21 11.46 37.07 18.40
CA VAL A 21 11.48 36.24 19.60
C VAL A 21 11.12 37.12 20.79
N VAL A 22 9.91 36.99 21.31
CA VAL A 22 9.54 37.57 22.59
C VAL A 22 10.11 36.68 23.71
N LEU A 23 11.26 37.09 24.24
CA LEU A 23 11.79 36.52 25.47
C LEU A 23 11.03 37.12 26.65
N ALA A 24 10.05 36.38 27.16
CA ALA A 24 9.49 36.66 28.45
C ALA A 24 10.47 36.18 29.54
N SER A 25 11.17 37.11 30.16
CA SER A 25 12.04 36.84 31.32
C SER A 25 11.17 36.56 32.55
N CYS A 26 11.01 35.29 32.91
CA CYS A 26 10.57 34.92 34.25
C CYS A 26 11.79 34.65 35.13
N SER A 27 12.01 35.48 36.11
CA SER A 27 13.00 35.25 37.18
C SER A 27 12.53 34.09 38.06
N PRO A 28 13.42 33.18 38.44
CA PRO A 28 13.05 32.10 39.34
C PRO A 28 13.01 32.59 40.78
N LYS A 29 11.84 32.59 41.41
CA LYS A 29 11.76 32.52 42.86
C LYS A 29 11.94 31.08 43.27
N GLY A 30 12.94 30.80 44.07
CA GLY A 30 13.23 29.47 44.56
C GLY A 30 12.08 28.85 45.35
N ALA A 31 11.80 27.61 45.01
CA ALA A 31 11.11 26.64 45.87
C ALA A 31 11.81 25.29 45.66
N SER A 32 12.42 24.82 46.72
CA SER A 32 12.88 23.44 46.86
C SER A 32 11.65 22.52 46.85
N GLY A 33 11.64 21.56 45.94
CA GLY A 33 10.60 20.53 45.95
C GLY A 33 10.72 19.67 44.73
N GLY A 34 11.00 18.41 44.97
CA GLY A 34 10.96 17.22 44.13
C GLY A 34 10.57 17.31 42.68
N ASP A 35 11.33 16.62 41.84
CA ASP A 35 10.96 16.24 40.50
C ASP A 35 9.55 15.60 40.52
N ALA A 36 8.54 16.43 40.35
CA ALA A 36 7.24 15.94 39.91
C ALA A 36 7.45 15.57 38.42
N ALA A 37 7.84 14.33 38.16
CA ALA A 37 7.65 13.72 36.87
C ALA A 37 6.23 14.07 36.41
N CYS A 38 6.10 14.62 35.23
CA CYS A 38 4.78 14.83 34.61
C CYS A 38 4.05 13.49 34.70
N GLY A 39 3.06 13.42 35.59
CA GLY A 39 2.36 12.17 35.98
C GLY A 39 1.44 11.63 34.88
N LEU A 40 1.72 11.93 33.61
CA LEU A 40 1.02 11.36 32.47
C LEU A 40 1.64 9.99 32.19
N SER A 41 0.88 8.95 32.48
CA SER A 41 1.20 7.58 32.09
C SER A 41 0.82 7.36 30.63
N ASP A 42 1.42 6.36 29.97
CA ASP A 42 0.97 5.90 28.64
C ASP A 42 -0.51 5.47 28.65
N GLU A 43 -1.10 5.27 29.83
CA GLU A 43 -2.52 4.95 30.02
C GLU A 43 -3.43 6.14 29.77
N ASP A 44 -2.97 7.36 30.01
CA ASP A 44 -3.75 8.58 29.83
C ASP A 44 -4.00 8.92 28.35
N PHE A 45 -3.24 8.30 27.44
CA PHE A 45 -3.37 8.44 25.98
C PHE A 45 -3.89 7.19 25.29
N ARG A 46 -4.39 6.21 26.04
CA ARG A 46 -5.04 5.05 25.43
C ARG A 46 -6.28 5.50 24.69
N THR A 47 -6.45 4.96 23.49
CA THR A 47 -7.73 4.94 22.78
C THR A 47 -8.70 4.11 23.64
N GLU A 48 -9.37 4.75 24.57
CA GLU A 48 -10.31 4.10 25.49
C GLU A 48 -11.32 3.27 24.68
N GLY A 49 -11.41 1.97 25.00
CA GLY A 49 -12.41 1.06 24.45
C GLY A 49 -11.98 0.16 23.30
N ILE A 50 -10.77 0.26 22.75
CA ILE A 50 -10.28 -0.70 21.75
C ILE A 50 -9.62 -1.87 22.47
N LEU A 51 -10.41 -2.90 22.77
CA LEU A 51 -9.95 -4.08 23.49
C LEU A 51 -9.31 -5.12 22.57
N GLU A 52 -9.70 -5.15 21.29
CA GLU A 52 -9.26 -6.15 20.33
C GLU A 52 -9.16 -5.56 18.93
N ALA A 53 -8.10 -5.89 18.19
CA ALA A 53 -7.90 -5.52 16.80
C ALA A 53 -7.50 -6.76 15.99
N ILE A 54 -7.76 -6.73 14.68
CA ILE A 54 -7.29 -7.78 13.78
C ILE A 54 -5.82 -7.55 13.42
N PRO A 55 -4.94 -8.58 13.49
CA PRO A 55 -3.55 -8.39 13.12
C PRO A 55 -3.35 -8.28 11.60
N VAL A 56 -2.30 -7.54 11.20
CA VAL A 56 -1.81 -7.50 9.81
C VAL A 56 -1.19 -8.87 9.47
N ARG A 57 -1.61 -9.46 8.36
CA ARG A 57 -1.13 -10.77 7.89
C ARG A 57 -0.52 -10.74 6.50
N ALA A 58 -0.68 -9.63 5.78
CA ALA A 58 -0.14 -9.47 4.45
C ALA A 58 0.44 -8.07 4.25
N THR A 59 1.36 -7.93 3.31
CA THR A 59 1.92 -6.64 2.90
C THR A 59 2.23 -6.61 1.42
N PHE A 60 2.20 -5.42 0.84
CA PHE A 60 2.79 -5.17 -0.47
C PHE A 60 4.31 -5.06 -0.38
N LEU A 61 4.98 -5.35 -1.49
CA LEU A 61 6.40 -5.10 -1.75
C LEU A 61 6.47 -4.13 -2.93
N ASP A 62 7.13 -3.00 -2.75
CA ASP A 62 7.22 -1.95 -3.77
C ASP A 62 8.66 -1.44 -3.96
N GLU A 63 9.19 -1.63 -5.15
CA GLU A 63 10.49 -1.11 -5.60
C GLU A 63 10.38 -0.39 -6.95
N VAL A 64 9.15 -0.21 -7.46
CA VAL A 64 8.94 0.32 -8.82
C VAL A 64 8.04 1.57 -8.88
N SER A 65 7.33 1.90 -7.79
CA SER A 65 6.49 3.10 -7.76
C SER A 65 7.36 4.36 -7.68
N TRP A 66 6.98 5.38 -8.44
CA TRP A 66 7.73 6.63 -8.56
C TRP A 66 7.60 7.57 -7.36
N ASP A 67 6.58 7.39 -6.55
CA ASP A 67 6.24 8.24 -5.39
C ASP A 67 6.76 7.68 -4.06
N ILE A 68 7.33 6.48 -4.07
CA ILE A 68 7.94 5.85 -2.90
C ILE A 68 9.42 5.61 -3.20
N PRO A 69 10.36 6.26 -2.47
CA PRO A 69 11.77 6.09 -2.71
C PRO A 69 12.20 4.69 -2.28
N HIS A 70 12.90 3.95 -3.16
CA HIS A 70 13.51 2.69 -2.77
C HIS A 70 14.53 2.91 -1.64
N GLN A 71 14.70 1.90 -0.79
CA GLN A 71 15.57 1.98 0.38
C GLN A 71 17.04 1.61 0.09
N ASN A 72 17.36 1.40 -1.20
CA ASN A 72 18.69 0.93 -1.64
C ASN A 72 19.09 -0.40 -0.98
N TRP A 73 18.16 -1.30 -0.84
CA TRP A 73 18.36 -2.61 -0.25
C TRP A 73 18.82 -3.65 -1.27
N GLY A 74 19.77 -4.50 -0.86
CA GLY A 74 20.13 -5.72 -1.55
C GLY A 74 19.47 -6.94 -0.90
N VAL A 75 19.84 -8.13 -1.36
CA VAL A 75 19.30 -9.41 -0.87
C VAL A 75 19.41 -9.57 0.65
N ARG A 76 20.50 -9.08 1.25
CA ARG A 76 20.74 -9.21 2.70
C ARG A 76 19.76 -8.35 3.52
N GLU A 77 19.48 -7.15 3.08
CA GLU A 77 18.56 -6.23 3.73
C GLU A 77 17.13 -6.72 3.56
N TRP A 78 16.76 -7.18 2.38
CA TRP A 78 15.47 -7.81 2.12
C TRP A 78 15.27 -9.09 2.95
N ASP A 79 16.31 -9.93 3.09
CA ASP A 79 16.25 -11.10 3.97
C ASP A 79 15.97 -10.73 5.43
N ALA A 80 16.62 -9.67 5.92
CA ALA A 80 16.36 -9.15 7.27
C ALA A 80 14.92 -8.63 7.41
N ASP A 81 14.38 -8.01 6.36
CA ASP A 81 13.03 -7.47 6.35
C ASP A 81 11.96 -8.57 6.30
N PHE A 82 12.13 -9.59 5.47
CA PHE A 82 11.26 -10.76 5.46
C PHE A 82 11.23 -11.47 6.82
N ARG A 83 12.37 -11.51 7.52
CA ARG A 83 12.44 -12.02 8.89
C ARG A 83 11.62 -11.18 9.86
N ALA A 84 11.66 -9.86 9.74
CA ALA A 84 10.87 -8.95 10.57
C ALA A 84 9.37 -9.07 10.25
N MET A 85 9.00 -9.20 8.98
CA MET A 85 7.61 -9.51 8.56
C MET A 85 7.13 -10.82 9.21
N LYS A 86 7.95 -11.88 9.12
CA LYS A 86 7.61 -13.18 9.73
C LYS A 86 7.44 -13.09 11.23
N ASN A 87 8.30 -12.34 11.92
CA ASN A 87 8.21 -12.12 13.35
C ASN A 87 6.89 -11.41 13.74
N MET A 88 6.45 -10.44 12.95
CA MET A 88 5.19 -9.73 13.17
C MET A 88 3.95 -10.60 12.86
N GLY A 89 4.14 -11.72 12.18
CA GLY A 89 3.08 -12.66 11.81
C GLY A 89 2.53 -12.44 10.39
N ILE A 90 3.21 -11.68 9.55
CA ILE A 90 2.91 -11.59 8.12
C ILE A 90 3.26 -12.94 7.49
N ASN A 91 2.32 -13.47 6.72
CA ASN A 91 2.44 -14.75 6.02
C ASN A 91 2.18 -14.66 4.52
N THR A 92 1.88 -13.46 4.04
CA THR A 92 1.58 -13.21 2.62
C THR A 92 2.26 -11.92 2.18
N VAL A 93 2.95 -11.97 1.06
CA VAL A 93 3.57 -10.82 0.40
C VAL A 93 3.02 -10.68 -1.02
N VAL A 94 2.79 -9.45 -1.45
CA VAL A 94 2.23 -9.13 -2.75
C VAL A 94 3.17 -8.18 -3.46
N LEU A 95 3.78 -8.59 -4.56
CA LEU A 95 4.47 -7.65 -5.43
C LEU A 95 3.44 -6.66 -5.99
N ILE A 96 3.62 -5.38 -5.73
CA ILE A 96 2.61 -4.37 -6.11
C ILE A 96 2.40 -4.34 -7.63
N ARG A 97 3.49 -4.46 -8.41
CA ARG A 97 3.46 -4.47 -9.87
C ARG A 97 4.70 -5.16 -10.44
N ALA A 98 4.53 -5.89 -11.52
CA ALA A 98 5.65 -6.33 -12.37
C ALA A 98 6.39 -5.13 -12.98
N GLY A 99 5.67 -4.03 -13.13
CA GLY A 99 6.21 -2.76 -13.58
C GLY A 99 5.14 -1.68 -13.63
N LEU A 100 5.60 -0.42 -13.57
CA LEU A 100 4.79 0.79 -13.72
C LEU A 100 5.40 1.66 -14.81
N GLY A 101 4.68 1.81 -15.93
CA GLY A 101 5.17 2.51 -17.10
C GLY A 101 6.49 1.91 -17.60
N ARG A 102 7.58 2.68 -17.49
CA ARG A 102 8.90 2.26 -17.99
C ARG A 102 9.72 1.44 -16.99
N TRP A 103 9.35 1.38 -15.72
CA TRP A 103 10.11 0.68 -14.68
C TRP A 103 9.52 -0.70 -14.44
N ILE A 104 10.31 -1.76 -14.62
CA ILE A 104 9.89 -3.15 -14.43
C ILE A 104 10.78 -3.87 -13.42
N ALA A 105 10.20 -4.83 -12.67
CA ALA A 105 10.86 -5.51 -11.57
C ALA A 105 11.87 -6.59 -12.02
N ALA A 106 11.77 -7.07 -13.24
CA ALA A 106 12.65 -8.08 -13.83
C ALA A 106 12.67 -7.94 -15.35
N PRO A 107 13.67 -8.51 -16.06
CA PRO A 107 13.76 -8.45 -17.51
C PRO A 107 12.74 -9.41 -18.15
N PHE A 108 11.49 -8.94 -18.29
CA PHE A 108 10.43 -9.68 -18.98
C PHE A 108 10.56 -9.48 -20.50
N GLU A 109 10.75 -10.57 -21.24
CA GLU A 109 10.98 -10.54 -22.69
C GLU A 109 9.82 -9.87 -23.43
N CYS A 110 8.57 -10.23 -23.07
CA CYS A 110 7.38 -9.66 -23.69
C CYS A 110 7.26 -8.14 -23.51
N LEU A 111 7.76 -7.57 -22.41
CA LEU A 111 7.78 -6.12 -22.18
C LEU A 111 8.98 -5.46 -22.88
N LEU A 112 10.15 -6.10 -22.89
CA LEU A 112 11.34 -5.60 -23.59
C LEU A 112 11.13 -5.52 -25.11
N GLU A 113 10.34 -6.43 -25.69
CA GLU A 113 9.99 -6.42 -27.11
C GLU A 113 8.91 -5.38 -27.48
N SER A 114 8.03 -5.07 -26.52
CA SER A 114 6.81 -4.29 -26.81
C SER A 114 6.86 -2.85 -26.34
N GLU A 115 7.68 -2.55 -25.33
CA GLU A 115 7.74 -1.27 -24.65
C GLU A 115 9.20 -0.84 -24.40
N GLU A 116 9.43 0.47 -24.28
CA GLU A 116 10.71 0.99 -23.84
C GLU A 116 10.77 0.96 -22.30
N VAL A 117 11.41 -0.05 -21.72
CA VAL A 117 11.43 -0.30 -20.30
C VAL A 117 12.84 -0.40 -19.72
N TYR A 118 12.96 -0.15 -18.42
CA TYR A 118 14.17 -0.27 -17.63
C TYR A 118 13.95 -1.26 -16.47
N TYR A 119 14.94 -2.08 -16.19
CA TYR A 119 14.90 -3.05 -15.11
C TYR A 119 16.16 -2.94 -14.23
N PRO A 120 16.06 -3.34 -12.95
CA PRO A 120 17.21 -3.33 -12.03
C PRO A 120 18.22 -4.43 -12.41
N PRO A 121 19.49 -4.31 -11.94
CA PRO A 121 20.51 -5.34 -12.17
C PRO A 121 20.18 -6.69 -11.53
N VAL A 122 19.26 -6.71 -10.56
CA VAL A 122 18.80 -7.91 -9.86
C VAL A 122 17.36 -8.21 -10.30
N ASP A 123 17.08 -9.47 -10.57
CA ASP A 123 15.71 -9.96 -10.76
C ASP A 123 14.99 -9.92 -9.41
N LEU A 124 14.15 -8.89 -9.21
CA LEU A 124 13.43 -8.70 -7.95
C LEU A 124 12.37 -9.78 -7.73
N VAL A 125 11.79 -10.32 -8.80
CA VAL A 125 10.76 -11.36 -8.70
C VAL A 125 11.36 -12.65 -8.18
N GLU A 126 12.48 -13.11 -8.77
CA GLU A 126 13.22 -14.28 -8.31
C GLU A 126 13.69 -14.11 -6.87
N MET A 127 14.22 -12.93 -6.52
CA MET A 127 14.67 -12.63 -5.18
C MET A 127 13.54 -12.72 -4.16
N PHE A 128 12.39 -12.09 -4.42
CA PHE A 128 11.26 -12.10 -3.48
C PHE A 128 10.62 -13.48 -3.36
N LEU A 129 10.52 -14.24 -4.44
CA LEU A 129 10.03 -15.63 -4.42
C LEU A 129 10.96 -16.54 -3.62
N THR A 130 12.28 -16.40 -3.81
CA THR A 130 13.29 -17.15 -3.04
C THR A 130 13.15 -16.83 -1.54
N LEU A 131 12.97 -15.57 -1.17
CA LEU A 131 12.77 -15.17 0.22
C LEU A 131 11.42 -15.63 0.77
N ALA A 132 10.37 -15.56 -0.03
CA ALA A 132 9.05 -16.07 0.36
C ALA A 132 9.08 -17.60 0.58
N ASP A 133 9.74 -18.36 -0.28
CA ASP A 133 9.99 -19.81 -0.08
C ASP A 133 10.75 -20.07 1.22
N LYS A 134 11.82 -19.32 1.47
CA LYS A 134 12.66 -19.45 2.67
C LYS A 134 11.88 -19.25 3.97
N TYR A 135 10.98 -18.25 3.99
CA TYR A 135 10.21 -17.91 5.18
C TYR A 135 8.82 -18.56 5.23
N GLY A 136 8.45 -19.35 4.22
CA GLY A 136 7.15 -20.02 4.11
C GLY A 136 6.00 -19.02 4.06
N MET A 137 6.12 -18.01 3.20
CA MET A 137 5.11 -17.00 2.93
C MET A 137 4.43 -17.25 1.59
N ALA A 138 3.15 -16.95 1.48
CA ALA A 138 2.48 -16.90 0.19
C ALA A 138 2.94 -15.65 -0.59
N PHE A 139 3.18 -15.78 -1.89
CA PHE A 139 3.54 -14.70 -2.79
C PHE A 139 2.47 -14.54 -3.86
N TYR A 140 2.02 -13.29 -4.05
CA TYR A 140 1.13 -12.89 -5.13
C TYR A 140 1.86 -11.97 -6.10
N PHE A 141 1.85 -12.35 -7.37
CA PHE A 141 2.54 -11.60 -8.41
C PHE A 141 1.66 -10.45 -8.93
N GLY A 142 2.13 -9.20 -8.81
CA GLY A 142 1.46 -8.03 -9.37
C GLY A 142 1.69 -7.90 -10.86
N MET A 143 0.63 -7.62 -11.61
CA MET A 143 0.64 -7.47 -13.05
C MET A 143 1.34 -6.17 -13.47
N TYR A 144 1.58 -6.01 -14.77
CA TYR A 144 2.13 -4.79 -15.35
C TYR A 144 1.04 -3.72 -15.49
N ASP A 145 1.33 -2.51 -15.05
CA ASP A 145 0.55 -1.31 -15.27
C ASP A 145 1.30 -0.38 -16.22
N SER A 146 0.79 -0.22 -17.43
CA SER A 146 1.43 0.66 -18.43
C SER A 146 1.44 2.15 -18.01
N GLY A 147 0.59 2.54 -17.06
CA GLY A 147 0.38 3.93 -16.66
C GLY A 147 -0.27 4.80 -17.74
N LYS A 148 -0.65 4.22 -18.88
CA LYS A 148 -1.17 4.98 -20.04
C LYS A 148 -2.32 4.29 -20.78
N TYR A 149 -2.17 3.05 -21.21
CA TYR A 149 -3.12 2.45 -22.17
C TYR A 149 -4.53 2.33 -21.62
N TRP A 150 -4.70 1.86 -20.39
CA TRP A 150 -6.02 1.76 -19.80
C TRP A 150 -6.61 3.14 -19.44
N GLN A 151 -5.76 4.12 -19.12
CA GLN A 151 -6.20 5.51 -18.87
C GLN A 151 -6.66 6.20 -20.17
N GLU A 152 -6.02 5.88 -21.30
CA GLU A 152 -6.36 6.37 -22.63
C GLU A 152 -7.51 5.59 -23.30
N GLY A 153 -8.06 4.57 -22.64
CA GLY A 153 -9.11 3.72 -23.19
C GLY A 153 -8.63 2.61 -24.13
N LEU A 154 -7.32 2.39 -24.23
CA LEU A 154 -6.70 1.34 -25.04
C LEU A 154 -6.64 0.01 -24.27
N PHE A 155 -7.75 -0.38 -23.68
CA PHE A 155 -7.87 -1.54 -22.76
C PHE A 155 -7.35 -2.84 -23.37
N ARG A 156 -7.56 -3.06 -24.68
CA ARG A 156 -7.10 -4.29 -25.34
C ARG A 156 -5.58 -4.42 -25.30
N ARG A 157 -4.85 -3.32 -25.49
CA ARG A 157 -3.38 -3.34 -25.43
C ARG A 157 -2.87 -3.63 -24.02
N GLU A 158 -3.48 -3.03 -23.00
CA GLU A 158 -3.16 -3.32 -21.59
C GLU A 158 -3.38 -4.80 -21.26
N ILE A 159 -4.52 -5.35 -21.72
CA ILE A 159 -4.84 -6.76 -21.52
C ILE A 159 -3.84 -7.65 -22.25
N ASP A 160 -3.58 -7.43 -23.54
CA ASP A 160 -2.71 -8.29 -24.34
C ASP A 160 -1.28 -8.35 -23.80
N LEU A 161 -0.74 -7.23 -23.29
CA LEU A 161 0.56 -7.21 -22.62
C LEU A 161 0.55 -8.10 -21.37
N ASN A 162 -0.49 -7.98 -20.55
CA ASN A 162 -0.59 -8.75 -19.30
C ASN A 162 -0.84 -10.26 -19.56
N LEU A 163 -1.56 -10.64 -20.62
CA LEU A 163 -1.71 -12.05 -20.96
C LEU A 163 -0.36 -12.69 -21.30
N LYS A 164 0.45 -12.04 -22.14
CA LYS A 164 1.80 -12.50 -22.47
C LYS A 164 2.71 -12.55 -21.26
N LEU A 165 2.65 -11.52 -20.42
CA LEU A 165 3.42 -11.46 -19.18
C LEU A 165 3.09 -12.62 -18.25
N ILE A 166 1.81 -12.97 -18.07
CA ILE A 166 1.38 -14.08 -17.24
C ILE A 166 1.95 -15.40 -17.74
N ASP A 167 1.91 -15.64 -19.06
CA ASP A 167 2.46 -16.85 -19.66
C ASP A 167 3.96 -16.97 -19.39
N GLU A 168 4.73 -15.89 -19.62
CA GLU A 168 6.17 -15.84 -19.37
C GLU A 168 6.50 -16.04 -17.88
N VAL A 169 5.80 -15.31 -17.00
CA VAL A 169 6.02 -15.36 -15.54
C VAL A 169 5.72 -16.74 -14.99
N TRP A 170 4.62 -17.35 -15.41
CA TRP A 170 4.31 -18.70 -14.95
C TRP A 170 5.32 -19.74 -15.43
N ALA A 171 5.75 -19.65 -16.69
CA ALA A 171 6.79 -20.54 -17.21
C ALA A 171 8.12 -20.38 -16.46
N ARG A 172 8.48 -19.15 -16.08
CA ARG A 172 9.75 -18.85 -15.42
C ARG A 172 9.74 -19.10 -13.92
N TYR A 173 8.69 -18.69 -13.21
CA TYR A 173 8.64 -18.65 -11.75
C TYR A 173 7.59 -19.56 -11.11
N GLY A 174 6.73 -20.21 -11.90
CA GLY A 174 5.63 -21.05 -11.39
C GLY A 174 6.09 -22.28 -10.59
N HIS A 175 7.39 -22.58 -10.59
CA HIS A 175 7.99 -23.66 -9.83
C HIS A 175 8.20 -23.33 -8.33
N HIS A 176 8.15 -22.06 -7.94
CA HIS A 176 8.27 -21.65 -6.54
C HIS A 176 7.05 -22.05 -5.72
N LYS A 177 7.28 -22.67 -4.56
CA LYS A 177 6.21 -23.12 -3.66
C LYS A 177 5.41 -21.95 -3.09
N SER A 178 6.05 -20.79 -2.94
CA SER A 178 5.45 -19.58 -2.45
C SER A 178 4.54 -18.89 -3.47
N PHE A 179 4.65 -19.20 -4.78
CA PHE A 179 3.82 -18.58 -5.81
C PHE A 179 2.36 -19.06 -5.68
N GLN A 180 1.51 -18.25 -5.04
CA GLN A 180 0.15 -18.65 -4.66
C GLN A 180 -0.97 -17.87 -5.36
N GLY A 181 -0.62 -16.85 -6.16
CA GLY A 181 -1.63 -16.10 -6.88
C GLY A 181 -1.13 -14.91 -7.68
N GLY A 182 -2.08 -14.22 -8.31
CA GLY A 182 -1.86 -12.99 -9.05
C GLY A 182 -2.55 -11.80 -8.40
N TYR A 183 -1.94 -10.62 -8.49
CA TYR A 183 -2.53 -9.35 -8.13
C TYR A 183 -2.74 -8.51 -9.39
N LEU A 184 -3.99 -8.13 -9.66
CA LEU A 184 -4.39 -7.32 -10.81
C LEU A 184 -4.15 -5.85 -10.44
N SER A 185 -3.03 -5.31 -10.90
CA SER A 185 -2.39 -4.11 -10.37
C SER A 185 -3.04 -2.78 -10.78
N GLN A 186 -3.95 -2.79 -11.76
CA GLN A 186 -4.65 -1.58 -12.17
C GLN A 186 -5.59 -1.10 -11.05
N GLU A 187 -5.32 0.08 -10.51
CA GLU A 187 -6.05 0.62 -9.37
C GLU A 187 -7.32 1.34 -9.82
N ILE A 188 -8.37 0.58 -10.03
CA ILE A 188 -9.68 1.12 -10.38
C ILE A 188 -10.31 1.75 -9.14
N SER A 189 -10.74 3.00 -9.25
CA SER A 189 -11.37 3.73 -8.16
C SER A 189 -12.87 3.91 -8.34
N ARG A 190 -13.37 3.89 -9.58
CA ARG A 190 -14.77 4.07 -9.94
C ARG A 190 -15.15 3.18 -11.09
N ARG A 191 -16.48 3.03 -11.29
CA ARG A 191 -17.03 2.36 -12.45
C ARG A 191 -16.70 3.14 -13.72
N THR A 192 -15.67 2.70 -14.42
CA THR A 192 -15.28 3.23 -15.73
C THR A 192 -15.67 2.22 -16.79
N LYS A 193 -16.28 2.68 -17.87
CA LYS A 193 -16.67 1.84 -18.99
C LYS A 193 -15.49 0.99 -19.46
N ASN A 194 -15.67 -0.32 -19.56
CA ASN A 194 -14.70 -1.33 -19.96
C ASN A 194 -13.55 -1.61 -18.95
N MET A 195 -13.40 -0.90 -17.84
CA MET A 195 -12.36 -1.16 -16.85
C MET A 195 -12.45 -2.56 -16.25
N SER A 196 -13.67 -3.02 -15.92
CA SER A 196 -13.89 -4.38 -15.40
C SER A 196 -13.44 -5.48 -16.35
N ARG A 197 -13.30 -5.20 -17.66
CA ARG A 197 -12.76 -6.16 -18.63
C ARG A 197 -11.30 -6.52 -18.35
N ILE A 198 -10.48 -5.57 -17.89
CA ILE A 198 -9.09 -5.84 -17.53
C ILE A 198 -9.08 -6.91 -16.44
N TYR A 199 -9.78 -6.68 -15.32
CA TYR A 199 -9.86 -7.64 -14.24
C TYR A 199 -10.44 -9.00 -14.69
N ALA A 200 -11.50 -8.96 -15.49
CA ALA A 200 -12.16 -10.17 -15.93
C ALA A 200 -11.30 -11.01 -16.87
N GLU A 201 -10.66 -10.42 -17.87
CA GLU A 201 -9.88 -11.14 -18.88
C GLU A 201 -8.52 -11.58 -18.31
N VAL A 202 -7.80 -10.66 -17.66
CA VAL A 202 -6.48 -10.94 -17.07
C VAL A 202 -6.61 -11.95 -15.92
N GLY A 203 -7.60 -11.77 -15.04
CA GLY A 203 -7.83 -12.69 -13.92
C GLY A 203 -8.18 -14.10 -14.37
N ARG A 204 -9.07 -14.26 -15.36
CA ARG A 204 -9.39 -15.59 -15.92
C ARG A 204 -8.19 -16.25 -16.56
N HIS A 205 -7.37 -15.48 -17.29
CA HIS A 205 -6.16 -16.02 -17.91
C HIS A 205 -5.14 -16.46 -16.87
N ALA A 206 -4.89 -15.65 -15.85
CA ALA A 206 -3.99 -15.99 -14.75
C ALA A 206 -4.40 -17.30 -14.07
N LYS A 207 -5.70 -17.48 -13.80
CA LYS A 207 -6.22 -18.73 -13.24
C LYS A 207 -6.08 -19.91 -14.18
N ALA A 208 -6.33 -19.72 -15.47
CA ALA A 208 -6.23 -20.80 -16.46
C ALA A 208 -4.77 -21.28 -16.61
N VAL A 209 -3.80 -20.38 -16.69
CA VAL A 209 -2.38 -20.69 -16.84
C VAL A 209 -1.80 -21.35 -15.58
N SER A 210 -2.21 -20.87 -14.40
CA SER A 210 -1.68 -21.36 -13.10
C SER A 210 -2.41 -22.57 -12.53
N GLY A 211 -3.39 -23.13 -13.22
CA GLY A 211 -4.18 -24.24 -12.69
C GLY A 211 -5.15 -23.84 -11.58
N GLY A 212 -5.57 -22.59 -11.52
CA GLY A 212 -6.62 -22.12 -10.61
C GLY A 212 -6.11 -21.36 -9.38
N LEU A 213 -4.88 -20.84 -9.37
CA LEU A 213 -4.41 -19.99 -8.29
C LEU A 213 -5.27 -18.74 -8.15
N LYS A 214 -5.35 -18.21 -6.93
CA LYS A 214 -6.21 -17.06 -6.61
C LYS A 214 -5.74 -15.77 -7.25
N THR A 215 -6.70 -14.90 -7.54
CA THR A 215 -6.45 -13.54 -8.00
C THR A 215 -7.00 -12.52 -7.01
N MET A 216 -6.28 -11.41 -6.88
CA MET A 216 -6.58 -10.32 -5.93
C MET A 216 -6.73 -9.01 -6.68
N ILE A 217 -7.61 -8.12 -6.18
CA ILE A 217 -7.68 -6.70 -6.52
C ILE A 217 -7.64 -5.84 -5.26
N SER A 218 -7.08 -4.62 -5.38
CA SER A 218 -7.02 -3.64 -4.29
C SER A 218 -7.45 -2.25 -4.77
N PRO A 219 -8.75 -2.04 -5.04
CA PRO A 219 -9.26 -0.77 -5.54
C PRO A 219 -9.43 0.26 -4.42
N TYR A 220 -9.63 1.52 -4.80
CA TYR A 220 -9.87 2.63 -3.87
C TYR A 220 -11.29 2.65 -3.30
N ILE A 221 -11.40 3.13 -2.06
CA ILE A 221 -12.65 3.66 -1.51
C ILE A 221 -12.63 5.18 -1.70
N HIS A 222 -13.63 5.75 -2.35
CA HIS A 222 -13.79 7.20 -2.47
C HIS A 222 -14.46 7.79 -1.23
N GLY A 223 -13.69 7.94 -0.15
CA GLY A 223 -14.13 8.55 1.11
C GLY A 223 -13.95 10.08 1.13
N ILE A 224 -14.11 10.68 2.30
CA ILE A 224 -14.09 12.15 2.49
C ILE A 224 -12.78 12.83 2.05
N LYS A 225 -11.68 12.07 1.97
CA LYS A 225 -10.35 12.59 1.58
C LYS A 225 -10.08 12.49 0.08
N THR A 226 -11.03 12.04 -0.73
CA THR A 226 -10.81 11.80 -2.17
C THR A 226 -10.34 13.03 -2.92
N ASP A 227 -10.91 14.19 -2.67
CA ASP A 227 -10.54 15.46 -3.30
C ASP A 227 -9.11 15.92 -2.96
N GLN A 228 -8.58 15.50 -1.80
CA GLN A 228 -7.21 15.79 -1.37
C GLN A 228 -6.16 14.92 -2.07
N VAL A 229 -6.57 13.74 -2.53
CA VAL A 229 -5.68 12.75 -3.15
C VAL A 229 -5.80 12.76 -4.67
N MET A 230 -7.02 12.88 -5.17
CA MET A 230 -7.36 12.87 -6.60
C MET A 230 -8.05 14.18 -6.97
N ALA A 231 -7.28 15.14 -7.47
CA ALA A 231 -7.82 16.45 -7.84
C ALA A 231 -8.97 16.31 -8.87
N GLY A 232 -10.12 16.87 -8.52
CA GLY A 232 -11.32 16.83 -9.36
C GLY A 232 -12.26 15.66 -9.12
N ASP A 233 -11.86 14.68 -8.31
CA ASP A 233 -12.74 13.60 -7.88
C ASP A 233 -13.47 13.95 -6.59
N LYS A 234 -14.64 13.31 -6.37
CA LYS A 234 -15.49 13.56 -5.21
C LYS A 234 -15.67 12.31 -4.38
N ALA A 235 -15.83 12.51 -3.08
CA ALA A 235 -16.28 11.45 -2.20
C ALA A 235 -17.61 10.86 -2.68
N LEU A 236 -17.77 9.56 -2.49
CA LEU A 236 -19.04 8.86 -2.68
C LEU A 236 -19.64 8.58 -1.30
N SER A 237 -20.96 8.65 -1.21
CA SER A 237 -21.64 8.10 -0.04
C SER A 237 -21.43 6.57 -0.01
N VAL A 238 -21.58 5.98 1.17
CA VAL A 238 -21.50 4.51 1.37
C VAL A 238 -22.47 3.78 0.45
N GLU A 239 -23.66 4.36 0.23
CA GLU A 239 -24.70 3.77 -0.66
C GLU A 239 -24.31 3.86 -2.15
N GLU A 240 -23.71 4.95 -2.59
CA GLU A 240 -23.18 5.09 -3.96
C GLU A 240 -22.03 4.12 -4.19
N HIS A 241 -21.09 4.01 -3.24
CA HIS A 241 -20.02 3.03 -3.26
C HIS A 241 -20.59 1.61 -3.41
N ARG A 242 -21.60 1.23 -2.60
CA ARG A 242 -22.26 -0.07 -2.67
C ARG A 242 -22.85 -0.33 -4.03
N ARG A 243 -23.56 0.63 -4.61
CA ARG A 243 -24.23 0.49 -5.90
C ARG A 243 -23.23 0.29 -7.04
N GLU A 244 -22.17 1.13 -7.10
CA GLU A 244 -21.18 1.05 -8.16
C GLU A 244 -20.38 -0.25 -8.09
N TRP A 245 -19.88 -0.60 -6.90
CA TRP A 245 -19.09 -1.82 -6.74
C TRP A 245 -19.91 -3.09 -6.87
N ASN A 246 -21.20 -3.07 -6.55
CA ASN A 246 -22.07 -4.20 -6.84
C ASN A 246 -22.12 -4.54 -8.35
N GLU A 247 -22.09 -3.55 -9.21
CA GLU A 247 -22.06 -3.79 -10.67
C GLU A 247 -20.67 -4.25 -11.13
N ILE A 248 -19.59 -3.59 -10.65
CA ILE A 248 -18.22 -3.96 -11.02
C ILE A 248 -17.93 -5.40 -10.61
N LEU A 249 -18.21 -5.76 -9.35
CA LEU A 249 -17.92 -7.11 -8.83
C LEU A 249 -18.76 -8.19 -9.53
N GLY A 250 -20.01 -7.86 -9.93
CA GLY A 250 -20.81 -8.76 -10.75
C GLY A 250 -20.17 -9.08 -12.11
N ASN A 251 -19.46 -8.13 -12.71
CA ASN A 251 -18.76 -8.31 -14.00
C ASN A 251 -17.46 -9.11 -13.88
N VAL A 252 -16.85 -9.18 -12.70
CA VAL A 252 -15.56 -9.84 -12.46
C VAL A 252 -15.66 -11.10 -11.61
N ALA A 253 -16.87 -11.48 -11.22
CA ALA A 253 -17.11 -12.70 -10.47
C ALA A 253 -16.52 -13.92 -11.18
N GLY A 254 -15.82 -14.79 -10.41
CA GLY A 254 -15.08 -15.94 -10.92
C GLY A 254 -13.71 -15.62 -11.55
N ALA A 255 -13.43 -14.36 -11.86
CA ALA A 255 -12.12 -13.90 -12.28
C ALA A 255 -11.30 -13.30 -11.12
N VAL A 256 -11.96 -12.88 -10.04
CA VAL A 256 -11.34 -12.30 -8.83
C VAL A 256 -11.79 -13.11 -7.63
N ASP A 257 -10.86 -13.49 -6.77
CA ASP A 257 -11.10 -14.29 -5.57
C ASP A 257 -10.94 -13.49 -4.28
N ILE A 258 -10.09 -12.45 -4.27
CA ILE A 258 -9.78 -11.64 -3.08
C ILE A 258 -10.02 -10.16 -3.40
N LEU A 259 -10.82 -9.52 -2.56
CA LEU A 259 -11.13 -8.10 -2.62
C LEU A 259 -10.52 -7.39 -1.41
N ALA A 260 -9.57 -6.46 -1.64
CA ALA A 260 -8.84 -5.75 -0.59
C ALA A 260 -8.87 -4.23 -0.84
N PHE A 261 -9.98 -3.57 -0.55
CA PHE A 261 -10.10 -2.12 -0.75
C PHE A 261 -9.07 -1.32 0.04
N GLN A 262 -8.48 -0.30 -0.62
CA GLN A 262 -7.54 0.66 -0.04
C GLN A 262 -8.29 1.73 0.74
N ASP A 263 -7.81 2.05 1.93
CA ASP A 263 -8.42 3.03 2.84
C ASP A 263 -7.79 4.44 2.80
N GLY A 264 -6.85 4.69 1.90
CA GLY A 264 -6.08 5.94 1.86
C GLY A 264 -6.89 7.22 1.67
N GLN A 265 -8.07 7.11 1.09
CA GLN A 265 -8.97 8.25 0.86
C GLN A 265 -10.12 8.31 1.87
N VAL A 266 -10.08 7.48 2.90
CA VAL A 266 -11.14 7.34 3.91
C VAL A 266 -10.65 7.88 5.25
N ASP A 267 -11.49 8.64 5.95
CA ASP A 267 -11.21 8.96 7.34
C ASP A 267 -11.52 7.75 8.24
N TYR A 268 -10.72 7.52 9.26
CA TYR A 268 -10.92 6.39 10.19
C TYR A 268 -12.30 6.40 10.87
N ARG A 269 -12.98 7.55 10.94
CA ARG A 269 -14.32 7.69 11.52
C ARG A 269 -15.44 7.16 10.63
N GLU A 270 -15.24 7.15 9.31
CA GLU A 270 -16.21 6.62 8.33
C GLU A 270 -15.83 5.23 7.80
N LEU A 271 -14.59 4.77 8.06
CA LEU A 271 -14.03 3.54 7.48
C LEU A 271 -14.91 2.31 7.75
N TYR A 272 -15.43 2.18 8.99
CA TYR A 272 -16.24 1.02 9.36
C TYR A 272 -17.45 0.81 8.43
N ASP A 273 -18.16 1.86 8.07
CA ASP A 273 -19.37 1.78 7.23
C ASP A 273 -19.04 1.28 5.82
N TYR A 274 -17.93 1.74 5.23
CA TYR A 274 -17.45 1.22 3.95
C TYR A 274 -17.01 -0.25 4.04
N LEU A 275 -16.32 -0.63 5.11
CA LEU A 275 -15.87 -2.01 5.30
C LEU A 275 -17.04 -2.98 5.43
N VAL A 276 -18.10 -2.61 6.14
CA VAL A 276 -19.35 -3.41 6.22
C VAL A 276 -19.95 -3.65 4.84
N VAL A 277 -19.98 -2.61 4.01
CA VAL A 277 -20.47 -2.74 2.62
C VAL A 277 -19.55 -3.63 1.78
N ASN A 278 -18.23 -3.44 1.89
CA ASN A 278 -17.26 -4.25 1.17
C ASN A 278 -17.38 -5.73 1.52
N LYS A 279 -17.55 -6.03 2.81
CA LYS A 279 -17.77 -7.41 3.29
C LYS A 279 -19.04 -8.03 2.70
N ALA A 280 -20.14 -7.29 2.75
CA ALA A 280 -21.40 -7.76 2.20
C ALA A 280 -21.34 -8.01 0.68
N LEU A 281 -20.61 -7.16 -0.05
CA LEU A 281 -20.40 -7.32 -1.49
C LEU A 281 -19.50 -8.52 -1.80
N ALA A 282 -18.42 -8.69 -1.08
CA ALA A 282 -17.53 -9.84 -1.24
C ALA A 282 -18.27 -11.15 -0.99
N ASP A 283 -19.04 -11.23 0.11
CA ASP A 283 -19.85 -12.40 0.44
C ASP A 283 -20.87 -12.71 -0.66
N LYS A 284 -21.53 -11.68 -1.20
CA LYS A 284 -22.50 -11.83 -2.28
C LYS A 284 -21.91 -12.49 -3.52
N TYR A 285 -20.65 -12.17 -3.85
CA TYR A 285 -19.98 -12.68 -5.05
C TYR A 285 -19.02 -13.84 -4.79
N GLY A 286 -18.99 -14.38 -3.56
CA GLY A 286 -18.16 -15.52 -3.19
C GLY A 286 -16.66 -15.20 -3.16
N MET A 287 -16.30 -13.95 -2.82
CA MET A 287 -14.92 -13.48 -2.72
C MET A 287 -14.48 -13.42 -1.26
N GLU A 288 -13.19 -13.63 -1.01
CA GLU A 288 -12.60 -13.26 0.29
C GLU A 288 -12.56 -11.74 0.43
N CYS A 289 -12.97 -11.25 1.58
CA CYS A 289 -12.91 -9.83 1.90
C CYS A 289 -11.71 -9.54 2.81
N TRP A 290 -10.70 -8.93 2.24
CA TRP A 290 -9.59 -8.32 2.97
C TRP A 290 -9.78 -6.80 2.99
N THR A 291 -8.95 -6.11 3.76
CA THR A 291 -8.82 -4.65 3.67
C THR A 291 -7.37 -4.27 3.51
N ASN A 292 -7.09 -3.29 2.65
CA ASN A 292 -5.75 -2.71 2.50
C ASN A 292 -5.66 -1.45 3.34
N ILE A 293 -4.95 -1.56 4.45
CA ILE A 293 -4.72 -0.47 5.39
C ILE A 293 -3.39 0.21 5.05
N GLU A 294 -3.45 1.49 4.65
CA GLU A 294 -2.24 2.28 4.50
C GLU A 294 -1.56 2.47 5.85
N SER A 295 -0.31 2.06 5.96
CA SER A 295 0.55 2.24 7.14
C SER A 295 1.34 3.54 7.13
N PHE A 296 1.05 4.43 6.19
CA PHE A 296 1.52 5.80 6.15
C PHE A 296 0.38 6.81 6.36
N ASP A 297 0.74 8.07 6.63
CA ASP A 297 -0.22 9.12 6.91
C ASP A 297 -0.25 10.15 5.78
N ARG A 298 -1.47 10.47 5.29
CA ARG A 298 -1.70 11.53 4.30
C ARG A 298 -2.08 12.86 4.94
N ASP A 299 -2.44 12.86 6.23
CA ASP A 299 -2.92 14.04 6.97
C ASP A 299 -1.78 14.82 7.63
N MET A 300 -0.53 14.48 7.34
CA MET A 300 0.66 15.15 7.85
C MET A 300 1.18 16.16 6.83
N PRO A 301 1.80 17.28 7.27
CA PRO A 301 2.45 18.24 6.36
C PRO A 301 3.50 17.60 5.44
N ILE A 302 4.21 16.60 5.95
CA ILE A 302 5.12 15.74 5.18
C ILE A 302 4.36 14.47 4.86
N ARG A 303 4.09 14.24 3.59
CA ARG A 303 3.34 13.08 3.11
C ARG A 303 4.19 11.80 3.20
N PHE A 304 3.52 10.67 3.27
CA PHE A 304 4.13 9.35 3.26
C PHE A 304 5.14 9.13 4.42
N LEU A 305 4.79 9.59 5.62
CA LEU A 305 5.46 9.15 6.84
C LEU A 305 4.68 8.01 7.49
N PRO A 306 5.36 7.14 8.27
CA PRO A 306 4.68 6.11 9.05
C PRO A 306 3.50 6.68 9.84
N ILE A 307 2.36 5.98 9.78
CA ILE A 307 1.12 6.38 10.45
C ILE A 307 1.31 6.36 11.97
N LYS A 308 0.58 7.22 12.68
CA LYS A 308 0.53 7.13 14.15
C LYS A 308 -0.16 5.85 14.58
N TRP A 309 0.38 5.21 15.62
CA TRP A 309 -0.16 3.98 16.16
C TRP A 309 -1.65 4.03 16.45
N GLU A 310 -2.12 5.11 17.07
CA GLU A 310 -3.51 5.29 17.45
C GLU A 310 -4.45 5.27 16.24
N LYS A 311 -4.03 5.87 15.12
CA LYS A 311 -4.79 5.82 13.87
C LYS A 311 -4.78 4.41 13.26
N LEU A 312 -3.63 3.74 13.26
CA LEU A 312 -3.54 2.36 12.79
C LEU A 312 -4.46 1.44 13.61
N LEU A 313 -4.44 1.58 14.92
CA LEU A 313 -5.26 0.77 15.82
C LEU A 313 -6.76 0.95 15.55
N LEU A 314 -7.21 2.19 15.32
CA LEU A 314 -8.60 2.49 14.96
C LEU A 314 -9.01 1.82 13.64
N LYS A 315 -8.13 1.81 12.64
CA LYS A 315 -8.37 1.11 11.38
C LYS A 315 -8.44 -0.41 11.55
N LEU A 316 -7.54 -0.98 12.34
CA LEU A 316 -7.52 -2.42 12.64
C LEU A 316 -8.75 -2.87 13.44
N ASP A 317 -9.23 -2.03 14.36
CA ASP A 317 -10.48 -2.28 15.08
C ASP A 317 -11.70 -2.20 14.15
N ALA A 318 -11.77 -1.20 13.29
CA ALA A 318 -12.84 -1.08 12.29
C ALA A 318 -12.88 -2.33 11.38
N ALA A 319 -11.73 -2.81 10.94
CA ALA A 319 -11.61 -4.02 10.14
C ALA A 319 -12.11 -5.27 10.88
N ARG A 320 -11.74 -5.43 12.16
CA ARG A 320 -12.23 -6.54 13.01
C ARG A 320 -13.75 -6.48 13.17
N ARG A 321 -14.30 -5.32 13.54
CA ARG A 321 -15.74 -5.14 13.74
C ARG A 321 -16.56 -5.38 12.47
N ALA A 322 -16.02 -5.01 11.31
CA ALA A 322 -16.65 -5.27 10.02
C ALA A 322 -16.52 -6.72 9.54
N GLY A 323 -15.79 -7.58 10.27
CA GLY A 323 -15.62 -9.00 9.94
C GLY A 323 -14.68 -9.25 8.76
N MET A 324 -13.65 -8.41 8.59
CA MET A 324 -12.64 -8.64 7.56
C MET A 324 -11.91 -9.96 7.83
N GLN A 325 -11.68 -10.74 6.77
CA GLN A 325 -11.01 -12.03 6.88
C GLN A 325 -9.49 -11.89 7.03
N ASN A 326 -8.94 -10.80 6.47
CA ASN A 326 -7.51 -10.52 6.54
C ASN A 326 -7.23 -9.01 6.40
N VAL A 327 -6.05 -8.61 6.83
CA VAL A 327 -5.51 -7.26 6.65
C VAL A 327 -4.21 -7.34 5.87
N ILE A 328 -4.18 -6.65 4.73
CA ILE A 328 -2.96 -6.34 4.00
C ILE A 328 -2.60 -4.87 4.24
N THR A 329 -1.33 -4.55 4.34
CA THR A 329 -0.88 -3.16 4.49
C THR A 329 -0.07 -2.68 3.29
N PHE A 330 -0.24 -1.45 2.91
CA PHE A 330 0.67 -0.74 2.04
C PHE A 330 1.44 0.29 2.89
N GLU A 331 2.72 0.11 3.25
CA GLU A 331 3.32 -1.21 3.17
C GLU A 331 4.32 -1.37 4.32
N PHE A 332 4.74 -2.57 4.60
CA PHE A 332 5.57 -2.86 5.79
C PHE A 332 6.98 -2.28 5.68
N SER A 333 7.67 -2.49 4.56
CA SER A 333 9.12 -2.27 4.45
C SER A 333 9.52 -0.82 4.67
N HIS A 334 8.71 0.15 4.21
CA HIS A 334 8.96 1.58 4.43
C HIS A 334 8.34 2.09 5.74
N PHE A 335 7.10 1.67 6.06
CA PHE A 335 6.29 2.37 7.05
C PHE A 335 6.09 1.63 8.37
N MET A 336 6.42 0.33 8.43
CA MET A 336 6.28 -0.48 9.63
C MET A 336 7.54 -1.27 10.00
N SER A 337 8.53 -1.37 9.11
CA SER A 337 9.72 -2.18 9.34
C SER A 337 10.68 -1.56 10.36
N PRO A 338 11.26 -2.35 11.26
CA PRO A 338 12.37 -1.90 12.11
C PRO A 338 13.66 -1.63 11.32
N ASN A 339 13.73 -2.09 10.07
CA ASN A 339 14.86 -1.91 9.15
C ASN A 339 14.71 -0.70 8.23
N SER A 340 13.54 -0.05 8.25
CA SER A 340 13.22 1.09 7.38
C SER A 340 14.19 2.26 7.55
N ALA A 341 14.38 3.03 6.47
CA ALA A 341 15.02 4.33 6.49
C ALA A 341 14.26 5.38 7.33
N TYR A 342 12.98 5.14 7.60
CA TYR A 342 12.16 5.99 8.46
C TYR A 342 12.21 5.50 9.92
N PRO A 343 12.88 6.21 10.85
CA PRO A 343 12.94 5.78 12.26
C PRO A 343 11.56 5.56 12.90
N GLN A 344 10.56 6.32 12.45
CA GLN A 344 9.19 6.22 12.94
C GLN A 344 8.55 4.84 12.64
N ALA A 345 8.96 4.17 11.57
CA ALA A 345 8.52 2.82 11.26
C ALA A 345 8.93 1.81 12.34
N GLY A 346 10.17 1.93 12.84
CA GLY A 346 10.64 1.11 13.96
C GLY A 346 9.83 1.34 15.23
N HIS A 347 9.46 2.58 15.54
CA HIS A 347 8.59 2.88 16.67
C HIS A 347 7.17 2.33 16.48
N LEU A 348 6.65 2.37 15.25
CA LEU A 348 5.36 1.76 14.94
C LEU A 348 5.40 0.23 15.10
N TYR A 349 6.50 -0.41 14.64
CA TYR A 349 6.75 -1.83 14.85
C TYR A 349 6.77 -2.19 16.34
N ASP A 350 7.49 -1.41 17.17
CA ASP A 350 7.57 -1.62 18.61
C ASP A 350 6.17 -1.60 19.26
N ARG A 351 5.36 -0.58 18.94
CA ARG A 351 4.00 -0.43 19.49
C ARG A 351 3.05 -1.54 19.01
N TYR A 352 3.19 -1.96 17.77
CA TYR A 352 2.43 -3.09 17.24
C TYR A 352 2.77 -4.39 17.99
N CYS A 353 4.05 -4.67 18.18
CA CYS A 353 4.50 -5.84 18.92
C CYS A 353 4.01 -5.82 20.38
N ASP A 354 4.08 -4.68 21.05
CA ASP A 354 3.59 -4.53 22.44
C ASP A 354 2.09 -4.82 22.53
N TYR A 355 1.29 -4.27 21.63
CA TYR A 355 -0.15 -4.47 21.63
C TYR A 355 -0.54 -5.93 21.37
N PHE A 356 0.05 -6.57 20.36
CA PHE A 356 -0.23 -7.95 20.01
C PHE A 356 0.57 -8.98 20.83
N LYS A 357 1.39 -8.52 21.82
CA LYS A 357 2.22 -9.36 22.68
C LYS A 357 3.19 -10.27 21.89
N ILE A 358 3.78 -9.70 20.86
CA ILE A 358 4.78 -10.35 20.00
C ILE A 358 6.16 -10.03 20.58
N ASP A 359 7.02 -11.06 20.70
CA ASP A 359 8.43 -10.84 21.06
C ASP A 359 9.12 -9.96 19.99
N ASN A 360 9.81 -8.90 20.45
CA ASN A 360 10.44 -7.93 19.56
C ASN A 360 11.97 -7.94 19.68
N PRO A 361 12.66 -8.79 18.89
CA PRO A 361 14.12 -8.84 18.90
C PRO A 361 14.79 -7.63 18.26
N TYR A 362 14.05 -6.74 17.61
CA TYR A 362 14.55 -5.56 16.90
C TYR A 362 14.53 -4.29 17.74
N ARG A 363 13.93 -4.33 18.93
CA ARG A 363 13.80 -3.15 19.81
C ARG A 363 15.19 -2.63 20.17
N LYS A 364 15.49 -1.38 19.75
CA LYS A 364 16.69 -0.69 20.16
C LYS A 364 16.58 -0.34 21.65
N ARG A 365 17.49 -0.83 22.45
CA ARG A 365 17.59 -0.53 23.89
C ARG A 365 18.18 0.85 24.09
#